data_ea9304396422e63d08016275d256ebcf
#
_entry.id   ea9304396422e63d08016275d256ebcf
#
_cell.length_a   1.000
_cell.length_b   1.000
_cell.length_c   1.000
_cell.angle_alpha   90.00
_cell.angle_beta   90.00
_cell.angle_gamma   90.00
#
_symmetry.space_group_name_H-M   'P 1'
#
loop_
_entity.id
_entity.type
_entity.pdbx_description
1 polymer ?
#
loop_
_entity_poly.entity_id
_entity_poly.type
_entity_poly.pdbx_seq_one_letter_code
_entity_poly.pdbx_strand_id
1 'polypeptide(L)'
;MSEQDKPGVDNPRDDLRNDTTIELQQDCRYSLLVPTSMGTRLTPAHGQPMHTGGPLMLQATSAESNVASVSSFLGLPVKVLTTFVKGSPIARFLKDDLAGRHMDYEAPDVDQGGPWGYRHQINLADSGYGTRGPRVFNDRAGEVGRTLNVKDFDLDRVFGQEGVQVIHLSGLIGALSPDTGTFCLELARAAKKHGTRVSFDLNHRASFWKGRETELHEIFT
;
A
#
# COMPACT_ATOMS: atom_id res chain seq x y z
N MET A 1 -3.26 58.48 27.93
CA MET A 1 -3.57 57.97 26.57
C MET A 1 -3.36 56.46 26.59
N SER A 2 -4.42 55.76 26.60
CA SER A 2 -4.51 54.31 26.80
C SER A 2 -4.07 53.53 25.54
N GLU A 3 -3.29 52.52 25.80
CA GLU A 3 -2.82 51.52 24.85
C GLU A 3 -3.99 50.53 24.58
N GLN A 4 -4.91 50.88 23.67
CA GLN A 4 -5.95 49.97 23.20
C GLN A 4 -6.17 50.21 21.71
N ASP A 5 -6.31 49.10 20.96
CA ASP A 5 -6.63 48.95 19.56
C ASP A 5 -5.43 48.83 18.60
N LYS A 6 -4.77 47.64 18.67
CA LYS A 6 -4.21 47.04 17.48
C LYS A 6 -5.21 45.98 16.94
N PRO A 7 -5.62 46.04 15.68
CA PRO A 7 -6.47 44.99 15.10
C PRO A 7 -5.67 43.68 15.14
N GLY A 8 -6.35 42.61 15.61
CA GLY A 8 -5.80 41.27 15.63
C GLY A 8 -5.36 40.85 14.23
N VAL A 9 -4.13 40.47 14.09
CA VAL A 9 -3.63 39.80 12.87
C VAL A 9 -4.27 38.42 12.88
N ASP A 10 -5.30 38.22 12.03
CA ASP A 10 -5.85 36.89 11.79
C ASP A 10 -4.70 35.95 11.42
N ASN A 11 -4.43 35.00 12.30
CA ASN A 11 -3.40 33.96 12.06
C ASN A 11 -4.01 32.94 11.08
N PRO A 12 -3.46 32.77 9.86
CA PRO A 12 -3.99 31.79 8.90
C PRO A 12 -3.98 30.34 9.42
N ARG A 13 -3.44 30.10 10.61
CA ARG A 13 -3.47 28.79 11.28
C ARG A 13 -4.70 28.56 12.15
N ASP A 14 -5.51 29.60 12.41
CA ASP A 14 -6.73 29.43 13.22
C ASP A 14 -7.88 28.85 12.40
N ASP A 15 -7.86 28.98 11.07
CA ASP A 15 -8.78 28.30 10.17
C ASP A 15 -8.55 26.78 10.06
N LEU A 16 -7.37 26.30 10.46
CA LEU A 16 -7.06 24.87 10.52
C LEU A 16 -7.57 24.19 11.79
N ARG A 17 -8.13 24.94 12.72
CA ARG A 17 -8.76 24.45 13.96
C ARG A 17 -10.26 24.25 13.84
N ASN A 18 -10.85 24.44 12.67
CA ASN A 18 -12.20 23.98 12.44
C ASN A 18 -12.20 22.47 12.55
N ASP A 19 -12.72 22.00 13.67
CA ASP A 19 -12.87 20.64 14.14
C ASP A 19 -13.71 19.83 13.14
N THR A 20 -13.10 19.48 12.01
CA THR A 20 -13.61 18.44 11.14
C THR A 20 -13.22 17.12 11.77
N THR A 21 -13.90 16.76 12.86
CA THR A 21 -13.86 15.40 13.40
C THR A 21 -14.24 14.46 12.27
N ILE A 22 -13.27 13.64 11.85
CA ILE A 22 -13.55 12.59 10.88
C ILE A 22 -14.39 11.54 11.60
N GLU A 23 -15.68 11.54 11.33
CA GLU A 23 -16.56 10.50 11.85
C GLU A 23 -16.24 9.18 11.15
N LEU A 24 -15.90 8.16 11.94
CA LEU A 24 -15.69 6.81 11.51
C LEU A 24 -16.91 5.94 11.83
N GLN A 25 -17.20 4.98 10.96
CA GLN A 25 -18.21 3.98 11.24
C GLN A 25 -17.89 3.24 12.53
N GLN A 26 -18.95 2.95 13.30
CA GLN A 26 -18.87 2.08 14.46
C GLN A 26 -19.19 0.64 14.04
N ASP A 27 -18.90 -0.32 14.92
CA ASP A 27 -19.21 -1.74 14.73
C ASP A 27 -18.56 -2.39 13.49
N CYS A 28 -17.40 -1.88 13.07
CA CYS A 28 -16.60 -2.45 12.01
C CYS A 28 -15.64 -3.51 12.56
N ARG A 29 -15.50 -4.64 11.86
CA ARG A 29 -14.52 -5.67 12.18
C ARG A 29 -13.08 -5.17 11.97
N TYR A 30 -12.87 -4.30 10.97
CA TYR A 30 -11.56 -3.79 10.63
C TYR A 30 -11.49 -2.27 10.73
N SER A 31 -10.47 -1.78 11.41
CA SER A 31 -10.15 -0.35 11.44
C SER A 31 -9.50 0.12 10.15
N LEU A 32 -8.72 -0.75 9.51
CA LEU A 32 -8.02 -0.42 8.28
C LEU A 32 -8.04 -1.60 7.30
N LEU A 33 -8.30 -1.30 6.03
CA LEU A 33 -8.12 -2.21 4.90
C LEU A 33 -7.11 -1.60 3.92
N VAL A 34 -6.19 -2.43 3.42
CA VAL A 34 -5.21 -2.01 2.40
C VAL A 34 -5.15 -3.03 1.25
N PRO A 35 -5.43 -2.63 0.01
CA PRO A 35 -5.05 -3.42 -1.14
C PRO A 35 -3.56 -3.24 -1.43
N THR A 36 -2.83 -4.32 -1.73
CA THR A 36 -1.39 -4.22 -1.96
C THR A 36 -0.82 -5.31 -2.83
N SER A 37 0.32 -5.04 -3.45
CA SER A 37 1.19 -6.03 -4.08
C SER A 37 2.39 -6.29 -3.16
N MET A 38 2.40 -7.47 -2.55
CA MET A 38 3.47 -7.89 -1.66
C MET A 38 4.69 -8.39 -2.43
N GLY A 39 5.87 -8.03 -1.96
CA GLY A 39 7.14 -8.49 -2.55
C GLY A 39 8.26 -8.60 -1.53
N THR A 40 9.45 -8.83 -2.02
CA THR A 40 10.66 -8.98 -1.21
C THR A 40 11.60 -7.80 -1.40
N ARG A 41 12.31 -7.47 -0.34
CA ARG A 41 13.46 -6.56 -0.37
C ARG A 41 14.72 -7.35 -0.02
N LEU A 42 15.73 -7.18 -0.84
CA LEU A 42 17.09 -7.68 -0.59
C LEU A 42 17.99 -6.50 -0.30
N THR A 43 18.57 -6.49 0.89
CA THR A 43 19.47 -5.41 1.34
C THR A 43 20.83 -6.01 1.68
N PRO A 44 21.94 -5.52 1.09
CA PRO A 44 23.26 -5.93 1.50
C PRO A 44 23.49 -5.66 3.00
N ALA A 45 24.00 -6.65 3.71
CA ALA A 45 24.26 -6.50 5.13
C ALA A 45 25.39 -5.48 5.40
N HIS A 46 25.35 -4.86 6.57
CA HIS A 46 26.42 -3.99 7.09
C HIS A 46 26.77 -2.78 6.20
N GLY A 47 25.84 -2.29 5.35
CA GLY A 47 26.10 -1.17 4.44
C GLY A 47 27.11 -1.46 3.34
N GLN A 48 27.50 -2.72 3.14
CA GLN A 48 28.39 -3.11 2.06
C GLN A 48 27.68 -3.01 0.69
N PRO A 49 28.40 -2.75 -0.41
CA PRO A 49 27.84 -2.92 -1.73
C PRO A 49 27.54 -4.41 -2.00
N MET A 50 26.63 -4.67 -2.91
CA MET A 50 26.36 -6.03 -3.36
C MET A 50 27.62 -6.61 -4.01
N HIS A 51 28.08 -7.77 -3.54
CA HIS A 51 29.23 -8.47 -4.09
C HIS A 51 29.07 -9.99 -3.95
N THR A 52 29.89 -10.74 -4.69
CA THR A 52 29.89 -12.20 -4.65
C THR A 52 30.20 -12.71 -3.24
N GLY A 53 29.35 -13.61 -2.73
CA GLY A 53 29.47 -14.18 -1.37
C GLY A 53 29.03 -13.23 -0.25
N GLY A 54 28.63 -12.01 -0.56
CA GLY A 54 28.10 -11.08 0.44
C GLY A 54 26.71 -11.50 0.91
N PRO A 55 26.41 -11.41 2.23
CA PRO A 55 25.10 -11.73 2.75
C PRO A 55 24.07 -10.66 2.36
N LEU A 56 22.85 -11.11 2.02
CA LEU A 56 21.70 -10.27 1.76
C LEU A 56 20.63 -10.54 2.82
N MET A 57 20.11 -9.48 3.42
CA MET A 57 18.93 -9.56 4.30
C MET A 57 17.69 -9.62 3.42
N LEU A 58 16.86 -10.63 3.64
CA LEU A 58 15.56 -10.78 2.99
C LEU A 58 14.47 -10.20 3.89
N GLN A 59 13.65 -9.31 3.36
CA GLN A 59 12.54 -8.67 4.06
C GLN A 59 11.28 -8.70 3.19
N ALA A 60 10.11 -8.81 3.80
CA ALA A 60 8.86 -8.51 3.11
C ALA A 60 8.72 -7.00 2.90
N THR A 61 8.12 -6.60 1.80
CA THR A 61 7.96 -5.18 1.47
C THR A 61 6.69 -4.91 0.68
N SER A 62 6.00 -3.86 1.09
CA SER A 62 4.98 -3.14 0.34
C SER A 62 4.76 -1.79 1.02
N ALA A 63 4.40 -0.76 0.28
CA ALA A 63 4.12 0.55 0.86
C ALA A 63 2.89 0.49 1.76
N GLU A 64 1.84 -0.14 1.27
CA GLU A 64 0.54 -0.24 1.92
C GLU A 64 0.60 -1.12 3.18
N SER A 65 1.33 -2.25 3.13
CA SER A 65 1.52 -3.09 4.34
C SER A 65 2.34 -2.37 5.42
N ASN A 66 3.22 -1.44 5.06
CA ASN A 66 3.93 -0.63 6.03
C ASN A 66 2.98 0.35 6.74
N VAL A 67 2.02 0.96 6.02
CA VAL A 67 0.95 1.78 6.63
C VAL A 67 0.10 0.91 7.56
N ALA A 68 -0.33 -0.25 7.08
CA ALA A 68 -1.10 -1.21 7.86
C ALA A 68 -0.40 -1.69 9.13
N SER A 69 0.94 -1.82 9.09
CA SER A 69 1.76 -2.22 10.26
C SER A 69 1.61 -1.26 11.43
N VAL A 70 1.46 0.04 11.17
CA VAL A 70 1.28 1.03 12.25
C VAL A 70 -0.03 0.77 13.00
N SER A 71 -1.12 0.58 12.27
CA SER A 71 -2.42 0.27 12.88
C SER A 71 -2.40 -1.05 13.63
N SER A 72 -1.85 -2.11 13.03
CA SER A 72 -1.76 -3.41 13.67
C SER A 72 -0.87 -3.38 14.92
N PHE A 73 0.26 -2.67 14.89
CA PHE A 73 1.14 -2.50 16.05
C PHE A 73 0.42 -1.78 17.22
N LEU A 74 -0.51 -0.89 16.92
CA LEU A 74 -1.36 -0.22 17.91
C LEU A 74 -2.54 -1.09 18.39
N GLY A 75 -2.61 -2.34 17.98
CA GLY A 75 -3.67 -3.27 18.35
C GLY A 75 -4.99 -3.10 17.60
N LEU A 76 -5.00 -2.33 16.53
CA LEU A 76 -6.18 -2.15 15.68
C LEU A 76 -6.28 -3.28 14.64
N PRO A 77 -7.47 -3.86 14.41
CA PRO A 77 -7.65 -4.92 13.44
C PRO A 77 -7.48 -4.41 12.01
N VAL A 78 -6.65 -5.11 11.24
CA VAL A 78 -6.30 -4.74 9.86
C VAL A 78 -6.57 -5.89 8.91
N LYS A 79 -7.05 -5.57 7.71
CA LYS A 79 -7.20 -6.52 6.61
C LYS A 79 -6.39 -6.09 5.39
N VAL A 80 -5.69 -7.05 4.78
CA VAL A 80 -4.91 -6.87 3.55
C VAL A 80 -5.61 -7.60 2.40
N LEU A 81 -5.85 -6.93 1.29
CA LEU A 81 -6.25 -7.55 0.02
C LEU A 81 -5.04 -7.64 -0.89
N THR A 82 -4.68 -8.85 -1.29
CA THR A 82 -3.48 -9.06 -2.13
C THR A 82 -3.66 -10.30 -3.01
N THR A 83 -2.61 -10.73 -3.67
CA THR A 83 -2.59 -11.97 -4.47
C THR A 83 -1.21 -12.63 -4.34
N PHE A 84 -1.18 -13.95 -4.41
CA PHE A 84 0.05 -14.73 -4.25
C PHE A 84 0.26 -15.70 -5.41
N VAL A 85 1.53 -15.97 -5.72
CA VAL A 85 1.88 -17.06 -6.62
C VAL A 85 1.72 -18.39 -5.90
N LYS A 86 0.84 -19.24 -6.42
CA LYS A 86 0.48 -20.53 -5.82
C LYS A 86 1.71 -21.41 -5.60
N GLY A 87 1.86 -21.92 -4.38
CA GLY A 87 2.96 -22.82 -4.02
C GLY A 87 4.35 -22.18 -3.97
N SER A 88 4.48 -20.89 -4.21
CA SER A 88 5.78 -20.19 -4.16
C SER A 88 6.33 -20.13 -2.73
N PRO A 89 7.61 -20.47 -2.50
CA PRO A 89 8.26 -20.25 -1.22
C PRO A 89 8.24 -18.78 -0.78
N ILE A 90 8.32 -17.85 -1.74
CA ILE A 90 8.22 -16.41 -1.45
C ILE A 90 6.80 -16.05 -1.01
N ALA A 91 5.76 -16.63 -1.63
CA ALA A 91 4.37 -16.43 -1.17
C ALA A 91 4.21 -16.87 0.29
N ARG A 92 4.77 -18.03 0.65
CA ARG A 92 4.75 -18.51 2.05
C ARG A 92 5.44 -17.53 3.00
N PHE A 93 6.65 -17.09 2.65
CA PHE A 93 7.39 -16.10 3.43
C PHE A 93 6.57 -14.80 3.65
N LEU A 94 5.88 -14.31 2.61
CA LEU A 94 5.05 -13.10 2.71
C LEU A 94 3.78 -13.33 3.56
N LYS A 95 3.16 -14.52 3.47
CA LYS A 95 2.03 -14.91 4.33
C LYS A 95 2.46 -15.01 5.80
N ASP A 96 3.62 -15.59 6.07
CA ASP A 96 4.19 -15.69 7.42
C ASP A 96 4.52 -14.28 7.99
N ASP A 97 4.99 -13.35 7.15
CA ASP A 97 5.22 -11.94 7.55
C ASP A 97 3.91 -11.24 7.93
N LEU A 98 2.84 -11.39 7.14
CA LEU A 98 1.53 -10.83 7.48
C LEU A 98 1.00 -11.39 8.81
N ALA A 99 1.10 -12.71 8.99
CA ALA A 99 0.69 -13.37 10.23
C ALA A 99 1.51 -12.89 11.45
N GLY A 100 2.83 -12.75 11.27
CA GLY A 100 3.73 -12.23 12.30
C GLY A 100 3.45 -10.77 12.69
N ARG A 101 2.83 -10.00 11.78
CA ARG A 101 2.35 -8.64 12.04
C ARG A 101 0.89 -8.58 12.47
N HIS A 102 0.24 -9.71 12.75
CA HIS A 102 -1.16 -9.81 13.16
C HIS A 102 -2.15 -9.15 12.18
N MET A 103 -1.87 -9.28 10.88
CA MET A 103 -2.74 -8.76 9.82
C MET A 103 -3.55 -9.90 9.21
N ASP A 104 -4.87 -9.78 9.22
CA ASP A 104 -5.73 -10.64 8.42
C ASP A 104 -5.50 -10.35 6.93
N TYR A 105 -5.62 -11.36 6.09
CA TYR A 105 -5.53 -11.14 4.65
C TYR A 105 -6.53 -11.98 3.86
N GLU A 106 -6.88 -11.49 2.70
CA GLU A 106 -7.64 -12.20 1.68
C GLU A 106 -6.88 -12.11 0.37
N ALA A 107 -6.56 -13.27 -0.20
CA ALA A 107 -5.68 -13.33 -1.35
C ALA A 107 -5.95 -14.58 -2.19
N PRO A 108 -6.37 -14.43 -3.45
CA PRO A 108 -6.39 -15.53 -4.40
C PRO A 108 -4.97 -16.01 -4.67
N ASP A 109 -4.83 -17.32 -4.87
CA ASP A 109 -3.60 -17.92 -5.37
C ASP A 109 -3.64 -17.96 -6.90
N VAL A 110 -2.62 -17.41 -7.55
CA VAL A 110 -2.46 -17.35 -9.01
C VAL A 110 -1.42 -18.37 -9.45
N ASP A 111 -1.72 -19.15 -10.47
CA ASP A 111 -0.74 -20.07 -11.04
C ASP A 111 0.42 -19.29 -11.65
N GLN A 112 1.64 -19.77 -11.42
CA GLN A 112 2.84 -19.11 -11.94
C GLN A 112 2.85 -18.99 -13.47
N GLY A 113 2.31 -19.96 -14.19
CA GLY A 113 2.35 -19.98 -15.66
C GLY A 113 3.69 -20.38 -16.25
N GLY A 114 4.49 -21.15 -15.48
CA GLY A 114 5.84 -21.61 -15.88
C GLY A 114 6.96 -20.64 -15.52
N PRO A 115 8.21 -20.90 -15.91
CA PRO A 115 9.40 -20.14 -15.49
C PRO A 115 9.38 -18.66 -15.90
N TRP A 116 8.64 -18.31 -16.95
CA TRP A 116 8.52 -16.94 -17.48
C TRP A 116 7.26 -16.23 -17.04
N GLY A 117 6.47 -16.88 -16.18
CA GLY A 117 5.20 -16.35 -15.70
C GLY A 117 5.33 -15.43 -14.49
N TYR A 118 4.31 -15.46 -13.65
CA TYR A 118 4.23 -14.55 -12.51
C TYR A 118 5.25 -14.85 -11.41
N ARG A 119 5.67 -13.80 -10.73
CA ARG A 119 6.50 -13.84 -9.53
C ARG A 119 6.15 -12.68 -8.59
N HIS A 120 6.60 -12.75 -7.36
CA HIS A 120 6.58 -11.59 -6.48
C HIS A 120 7.68 -10.61 -6.86
N GLN A 121 7.41 -9.31 -6.72
CA GLN A 121 8.41 -8.27 -6.99
C GLN A 121 9.66 -8.42 -6.10
N ILE A 122 10.78 -7.91 -6.59
CA ILE A 122 12.03 -7.84 -5.84
C ILE A 122 12.53 -6.40 -5.84
N ASN A 123 12.80 -5.88 -4.66
CA ASN A 123 13.51 -4.63 -4.45
C ASN A 123 14.95 -4.92 -4.03
N LEU A 124 15.92 -4.50 -4.82
CA LEU A 124 17.32 -4.47 -4.41
C LEU A 124 17.59 -3.11 -3.79
N ALA A 125 17.76 -3.06 -2.47
CA ALA A 125 17.89 -1.82 -1.73
C ALA A 125 19.25 -1.75 -1.02
N ASP A 126 20.17 -1.01 -1.61
CA ASP A 126 21.46 -0.68 -1.02
C ASP A 126 21.31 0.61 -0.21
N SER A 127 21.49 0.53 1.11
CA SER A 127 21.37 1.68 2.02
C SER A 127 22.47 2.71 1.86
N GLY A 128 23.52 2.39 1.11
CA GLY A 128 24.73 3.23 1.04
C GLY A 128 25.57 3.18 2.30
N TYR A 129 26.75 3.78 2.25
CA TYR A 129 27.63 3.95 3.41
C TYR A 129 28.62 5.10 3.15
N GLY A 130 28.83 5.97 4.13
CA GLY A 130 29.70 7.14 4.03
C GLY A 130 29.27 8.07 2.88
N THR A 131 30.16 8.31 1.92
CA THR A 131 29.90 9.14 0.72
C THR A 131 29.12 8.42 -0.37
N ARG A 132 28.94 7.11 -0.25
CA ARG A 132 28.15 6.30 -1.19
C ARG A 132 26.67 6.40 -0.84
N GLY A 133 25.92 7.14 -1.64
CA GLY A 133 24.47 7.32 -1.44
C GLY A 133 23.67 6.03 -1.60
N PRO A 134 22.43 5.99 -1.07
CA PRO A 134 21.55 4.84 -1.20
C PRO A 134 21.13 4.63 -2.66
N ARG A 135 20.88 3.36 -3.03
CA ARG A 135 20.39 2.99 -4.35
C ARG A 135 19.29 1.94 -4.21
N VAL A 136 18.20 2.12 -4.95
CA VAL A 136 17.11 1.15 -5.01
C VAL A 136 16.86 0.78 -6.47
N PHE A 137 16.80 -0.51 -6.73
CA PHE A 137 16.36 -1.06 -8.00
C PHE A 137 15.09 -1.89 -7.79
N ASN A 138 14.01 -1.52 -8.49
CA ASN A 138 12.73 -2.21 -8.42
C ASN A 138 12.61 -3.16 -9.61
N ASP A 139 12.66 -4.45 -9.37
CA ASP A 139 12.40 -5.48 -10.37
C ASP A 139 10.96 -5.98 -10.24
N ARG A 140 10.11 -5.48 -11.13
CA ARG A 140 8.67 -5.75 -11.16
C ARG A 140 8.19 -6.48 -12.42
N ALA A 141 9.11 -6.98 -13.25
CA ALA A 141 8.73 -7.76 -14.42
C ALA A 141 7.99 -9.04 -14.00
N GLY A 142 6.82 -9.32 -14.59
CA GLY A 142 6.00 -10.46 -14.22
C GLY A 142 5.42 -10.43 -12.80
N GLU A 143 5.33 -9.26 -12.18
CA GLU A 143 4.78 -9.11 -10.83
C GLU A 143 3.33 -9.59 -10.75
N VAL A 144 3.05 -10.52 -9.83
CA VAL A 144 1.72 -11.11 -9.63
C VAL A 144 0.69 -10.06 -9.18
N GLY A 145 1.09 -9.02 -8.47
CA GLY A 145 0.20 -7.94 -8.05
C GLY A 145 -0.52 -7.23 -9.21
N ARG A 146 -0.02 -7.34 -10.43
CA ARG A 146 -0.69 -6.83 -11.63
C ARG A 146 -1.98 -7.56 -11.99
N THR A 147 -2.23 -8.71 -11.38
CA THR A 147 -3.45 -9.51 -11.58
C THR A 147 -4.57 -9.17 -10.60
N LEU A 148 -4.32 -8.28 -9.63
CA LEU A 148 -5.35 -7.86 -8.68
C LEU A 148 -6.59 -7.36 -9.41
N ASN A 149 -7.72 -7.99 -9.10
CA ASN A 149 -8.99 -7.70 -9.74
C ASN A 149 -10.12 -7.73 -8.71
N VAL A 150 -11.10 -6.85 -8.86
CA VAL A 150 -12.25 -6.77 -7.97
C VAL A 150 -13.08 -8.06 -7.91
N LYS A 151 -13.10 -8.81 -8.99
CA LYS A 151 -13.85 -10.08 -9.11
C LYS A 151 -13.37 -11.18 -8.17
N ASP A 152 -12.16 -11.03 -7.64
CA ASP A 152 -11.55 -11.99 -6.75
C ASP A 152 -11.95 -11.77 -5.28
N PHE A 153 -12.71 -10.70 -4.97
CA PHE A 153 -13.10 -10.31 -3.63
C PHE A 153 -14.60 -10.02 -3.53
N ASP A 154 -15.23 -10.51 -2.49
CA ASP A 154 -16.62 -10.18 -2.16
C ASP A 154 -16.70 -8.84 -1.41
N LEU A 155 -16.85 -7.75 -2.16
CA LEU A 155 -16.85 -6.39 -1.61
C LEU A 155 -18.07 -6.10 -0.71
N ASP A 156 -19.24 -6.68 -1.00
CA ASP A 156 -20.42 -6.50 -0.15
C ASP A 156 -20.23 -7.22 1.21
N ARG A 157 -19.53 -8.35 1.24
CA ARG A 157 -19.12 -8.99 2.47
C ARG A 157 -18.09 -8.14 3.22
N VAL A 158 -17.02 -7.72 2.54
CA VAL A 158 -15.91 -6.99 3.16
C VAL A 158 -16.37 -5.65 3.75
N PHE A 159 -17.07 -4.83 2.97
CA PHE A 159 -17.47 -3.50 3.40
C PHE A 159 -18.83 -3.46 4.12
N GLY A 160 -19.75 -4.35 3.74
CA GLY A 160 -21.13 -4.34 4.25
C GLY A 160 -21.35 -5.23 5.46
N GLN A 161 -20.77 -6.45 5.48
CA GLN A 161 -21.00 -7.42 6.57
C GLN A 161 -19.89 -7.38 7.61
N GLU A 162 -18.63 -7.42 7.20
CA GLU A 162 -17.49 -7.32 8.11
C GLU A 162 -17.30 -5.87 8.60
N GLY A 163 -17.49 -4.90 7.72
CA GLY A 163 -17.32 -3.48 8.01
C GLY A 163 -15.85 -3.06 8.08
N VAL A 164 -15.55 -1.91 7.50
CA VAL A 164 -14.22 -1.31 7.45
C VAL A 164 -14.34 0.18 7.76
N GLN A 165 -13.60 0.69 8.73
CA GLN A 165 -13.61 2.13 9.06
C GLN A 165 -12.92 2.96 7.99
N VAL A 166 -11.72 2.54 7.58
CA VAL A 166 -10.88 3.24 6.59
C VAL A 166 -10.30 2.26 5.60
N ILE A 167 -10.39 2.57 4.31
CA ILE A 167 -9.55 1.94 3.28
C ILE A 167 -8.41 2.89 2.92
N HIS A 168 -7.17 2.39 2.89
CA HIS A 168 -6.02 3.16 2.42
C HIS A 168 -5.59 2.66 1.04
N LEU A 169 -5.73 3.49 0.04
CA LEU A 169 -5.37 3.24 -1.34
C LEU A 169 -4.06 3.93 -1.69
N SER A 170 -3.33 3.37 -2.63
CA SER A 170 -2.06 3.90 -3.12
C SER A 170 -2.04 3.97 -4.64
N GLY A 171 -1.63 5.12 -5.16
CA GLY A 171 -1.42 5.31 -6.58
C GLY A 171 -0.36 4.39 -7.19
N LEU A 172 0.52 3.82 -6.35
CA LEU A 172 1.46 2.80 -6.80
C LEU A 172 0.74 1.53 -7.28
N ILE A 173 -0.29 1.08 -6.54
CA ILE A 173 -1.08 -0.09 -6.94
C ILE A 173 -1.86 0.22 -8.21
N GLY A 174 -2.53 1.37 -8.28
CA GLY A 174 -3.23 1.80 -9.50
C GLY A 174 -2.34 1.86 -10.74
N ALA A 175 -1.04 2.07 -10.56
CA ALA A 175 -0.07 2.17 -11.65
C ALA A 175 0.44 0.83 -12.20
N LEU A 176 0.19 -0.31 -11.54
CA LEU A 176 0.78 -1.60 -11.93
C LEU A 176 0.23 -2.12 -13.27
N SER A 177 -1.05 -1.92 -13.51
CA SER A 177 -1.74 -2.29 -14.76
C SER A 177 -3.08 -1.53 -14.87
N PRO A 178 -3.71 -1.48 -16.06
CA PRO A 178 -5.08 -0.94 -16.18
C PRO A 178 -6.09 -1.63 -15.27
N ASP A 179 -5.95 -2.95 -15.09
CA ASP A 179 -6.83 -3.73 -14.21
C ASP A 179 -6.70 -3.30 -12.75
N THR A 180 -5.49 -3.04 -12.28
CA THR A 180 -5.27 -2.56 -10.90
C THR A 180 -5.73 -1.12 -10.70
N GLY A 181 -5.70 -0.29 -11.74
CA GLY A 181 -6.33 1.03 -11.73
C GLY A 181 -7.84 0.92 -11.50
N THR A 182 -8.50 0.10 -12.32
CA THR A 182 -9.93 -0.21 -12.18
C THR A 182 -10.23 -0.81 -10.80
N PHE A 183 -9.42 -1.75 -10.34
CA PHE A 183 -9.54 -2.36 -9.01
C PHE A 183 -9.55 -1.30 -7.89
N CYS A 184 -8.63 -0.35 -7.90
CA CYS A 184 -8.59 0.72 -6.89
C CYS A 184 -9.84 1.61 -6.94
N LEU A 185 -10.33 1.94 -8.15
CA LEU A 185 -11.55 2.73 -8.32
C LEU A 185 -12.80 2.00 -7.80
N GLU A 186 -12.95 0.72 -8.12
CA GLU A 186 -14.08 -0.08 -7.65
C GLU A 186 -14.05 -0.27 -6.12
N LEU A 187 -12.86 -0.46 -5.52
CA LEU A 187 -12.71 -0.48 -4.08
C LEU A 187 -13.12 0.84 -3.44
N ALA A 188 -12.72 1.99 -4.01
CA ALA A 188 -13.11 3.31 -3.52
C ALA A 188 -14.63 3.52 -3.60
N ARG A 189 -15.26 3.09 -4.70
CA ARG A 189 -16.72 3.16 -4.89
C ARG A 189 -17.47 2.30 -3.89
N ALA A 190 -17.02 1.05 -3.70
CA ALA A 190 -17.62 0.14 -2.72
C ALA A 190 -17.46 0.68 -1.29
N ALA A 191 -16.27 1.17 -0.94
CA ALA A 191 -16.02 1.80 0.34
C ALA A 191 -16.97 2.96 0.61
N LYS A 192 -17.12 3.89 -0.34
CA LYS A 192 -18.04 5.03 -0.23
C LYS A 192 -19.50 4.60 -0.12
N LYS A 193 -19.92 3.59 -0.90
CA LYS A 193 -21.28 3.02 -0.84
C LYS A 193 -21.63 2.54 0.57
N HIS A 194 -20.69 1.96 1.28
CA HIS A 194 -20.85 1.40 2.62
C HIS A 194 -20.41 2.34 3.75
N GLY A 195 -20.09 3.61 3.46
CA GLY A 195 -19.72 4.62 4.47
C GLY A 195 -18.29 4.52 4.99
N THR A 196 -17.47 3.63 4.44
CA THR A 196 -16.03 3.52 4.73
C THR A 196 -15.30 4.78 4.26
N ARG A 197 -14.43 5.34 5.08
CA ARG A 197 -13.60 6.48 4.69
C ARG A 197 -12.47 6.02 3.77
N VAL A 198 -12.16 6.86 2.77
CA VAL A 198 -11.07 6.58 1.81
C VAL A 198 -9.90 7.47 2.13
N SER A 199 -8.76 6.86 2.45
CA SER A 199 -7.45 7.50 2.53
C SER A 199 -6.68 7.19 1.25
N PHE A 200 -6.01 8.17 0.68
CA PHE A 200 -5.29 8.01 -0.58
C PHE A 200 -3.89 8.62 -0.52
N ASP A 201 -2.87 7.80 -0.78
CA ASP A 201 -1.50 8.25 -1.02
C ASP A 201 -1.24 8.27 -2.53
N LEU A 202 -0.92 9.44 -3.08
CA LEU A 202 -0.53 9.57 -4.49
C LEU A 202 0.59 8.61 -4.86
N ASN A 203 1.54 8.42 -3.95
CA ASN A 203 2.69 7.51 -4.07
C ASN A 203 3.28 7.50 -5.50
N HIS A 204 3.34 8.70 -6.08
CA HIS A 204 3.69 8.89 -7.48
C HIS A 204 5.09 8.37 -7.78
N ARG A 205 5.20 7.62 -8.86
CA ARG A 205 6.47 7.14 -9.43
C ARG A 205 6.48 7.45 -10.91
N ALA A 206 7.18 8.51 -11.30
CA ALA A 206 7.24 8.96 -12.69
C ALA A 206 7.60 7.85 -13.67
N SER A 207 8.48 6.91 -13.26
CA SER A 207 8.88 5.77 -14.09
C SER A 207 7.74 4.79 -14.43
N PHE A 208 6.68 4.72 -13.60
CA PHE A 208 5.53 3.82 -13.84
C PHE A 208 4.51 4.45 -14.78
N TRP A 209 4.48 5.78 -14.84
CA TRP A 209 3.53 6.53 -15.62
C TRP A 209 4.08 7.08 -16.94
N LYS A 210 5.38 6.89 -17.19
CA LYS A 210 6.00 7.35 -18.43
C LYS A 210 5.30 6.76 -19.66
N GLY A 211 4.74 7.63 -20.51
CA GLY A 211 3.95 7.25 -21.67
C GLY A 211 2.51 6.81 -21.34
N ARG A 212 2.07 7.00 -20.10
CA ARG A 212 0.71 6.71 -19.60
C ARG A 212 0.10 7.92 -18.87
N GLU A 213 0.50 9.11 -19.23
CA GLU A 213 0.12 10.35 -18.54
C GLU A 213 -1.40 10.63 -18.63
N THR A 214 -2.04 10.27 -19.74
CA THR A 214 -3.49 10.39 -19.91
C THR A 214 -4.23 9.45 -18.93
N GLU A 215 -3.80 8.20 -18.84
CA GLU A 215 -4.37 7.22 -17.91
C GLU A 215 -4.19 7.66 -16.45
N LEU A 216 -3.01 8.23 -16.12
CA LEU A 216 -2.76 8.81 -14.81
C LEU A 216 -3.80 9.88 -14.48
N HIS A 217 -4.05 10.79 -15.42
CA HIS A 217 -5.03 11.86 -15.24
C HIS A 217 -6.45 11.30 -15.01
N GLU A 218 -6.87 10.33 -15.81
CA GLU A 218 -8.20 9.70 -15.70
C GLU A 218 -8.42 8.96 -14.37
N ILE A 219 -7.37 8.35 -13.82
CA ILE A 219 -7.47 7.61 -12.54
C ILE A 219 -7.50 8.56 -11.33
N PHE A 220 -6.81 9.73 -11.42
CA PHE A 220 -6.63 10.61 -10.27
C PHE A 220 -7.50 11.87 -10.30
N THR A 221 -8.36 12.05 -11.28
CA THR A 221 -9.36 13.13 -11.37
C THR A 221 -10.78 12.62 -11.25
#